data_7853049c89fbdb420f1fed3a3b664e4f
#
_entry.id   7853049c89fbdb420f1fed3a3b664e4f
#
_cell.length_a   1.000
_cell.length_b   1.000
_cell.length_c   1.000
_cell.angle_alpha   90.00
_cell.angle_beta   90.00
_cell.angle_gamma   90.00
#
_symmetry.space_group_name_H-M   'P 1'
#
loop_
_entity.id
_entity.type
_entity.pdbx_description
1 polymer ?
#
loop_
_entity_poly.entity_id
_entity_poly.type
_entity_poly.pdbx_seq_one_letter_code
_entity_poly.pdbx_strand_id
1 'polypeptide(L)'
;IGSSVLLKIAEINLVKTTYSGALVKSFELIKISNGLFLLFSVPAFLFIEEKKFNIDKVSVKFRESLYIVVKSWRHSREYKGLTRFLIGRFFYADAINTLISGLLAVYLVEEAGLTAEDSQNLLALAIIISIIGGYVYGKAGDKYGPRKCTLFSLGCWMVSLIIAVISTEFDIDWLIYVTGVIGGFNIGGIFAVDRVFMTRLSPKEHLGEFYGLYSTVGRFATIVGPILWGFIVNTLNLGRNTAMLSLVVLLMISFFIIRGVSDESNFVN
;
A
#
# COMPACT_ATOMS: atom_id res chain seq x y z
N ILE A 1 48.07 2.02 -23.96
CA ILE A 1 46.83 2.73 -24.40
C ILE A 1 45.81 1.76 -25.01
N GLY A 2 46.25 0.72 -25.78
CA GLY A 2 45.34 -0.26 -26.41
C GLY A 2 44.60 -1.20 -25.43
N SER A 3 45.28 -1.63 -24.33
CA SER A 3 44.69 -2.59 -23.37
C SER A 3 43.58 -1.99 -22.51
N SER A 4 43.67 -0.72 -22.15
CA SER A 4 42.66 -0.03 -21.34
C SER A 4 41.37 0.28 -22.14
N VAL A 5 41.49 0.48 -23.45
CA VAL A 5 40.33 0.66 -24.34
C VAL A 5 39.58 -0.66 -24.56
N LEU A 6 40.32 -1.75 -24.76
CA LEU A 6 39.73 -3.09 -24.90
C LEU A 6 39.01 -3.55 -23.61
N LEU A 7 39.57 -3.27 -22.43
CA LEU A 7 38.91 -3.56 -21.16
C LEU A 7 37.60 -2.76 -20.99
N LYS A 8 37.59 -1.46 -21.33
CA LYS A 8 36.35 -0.67 -21.30
C LYS A 8 35.30 -1.14 -22.29
N ILE A 9 35.71 -1.56 -23.49
CA ILE A 9 34.77 -2.13 -24.48
C ILE A 9 34.21 -3.48 -24.02
N ALA A 10 35.05 -4.31 -23.38
CA ALA A 10 34.60 -5.58 -22.79
C ALA A 10 33.63 -5.35 -21.63
N GLU A 11 33.90 -4.40 -20.75
CA GLU A 11 33.00 -3.99 -19.66
C GLU A 11 31.65 -3.49 -20.18
N ILE A 12 31.65 -2.61 -21.19
CA ILE A 12 30.43 -2.08 -21.82
C ILE A 12 29.62 -3.21 -22.48
N ASN A 13 30.27 -4.18 -23.12
CA ASN A 13 29.58 -5.30 -23.73
C ASN A 13 29.03 -6.28 -22.69
N LEU A 14 29.77 -6.53 -21.61
CA LEU A 14 29.31 -7.38 -20.50
C LEU A 14 28.08 -6.77 -19.81
N VAL A 15 28.13 -5.46 -19.53
CA VAL A 15 26.99 -4.70 -19.00
C VAL A 15 25.79 -4.78 -19.92
N LYS A 16 25.97 -4.53 -21.24
CA LYS A 16 24.88 -4.65 -22.22
C LYS A 16 24.28 -6.05 -22.29
N THR A 17 25.10 -7.10 -22.24
CA THR A 17 24.60 -8.49 -22.29
C THR A 17 23.85 -8.86 -21.02
N THR A 18 24.32 -8.39 -19.87
CA THR A 18 23.66 -8.61 -18.58
C THR A 18 22.31 -7.87 -18.52
N TYR A 19 22.26 -6.61 -18.96
CA TYR A 19 20.99 -5.85 -19.04
C TYR A 19 20.03 -6.46 -20.05
N SER A 20 20.50 -6.92 -21.20
CA SER A 20 19.67 -7.58 -22.20
C SER A 20 19.07 -8.88 -21.66
N GLY A 21 19.87 -9.71 -20.96
CA GLY A 21 19.39 -10.94 -20.34
C GLY A 21 18.38 -10.70 -19.22
N ALA A 22 18.59 -9.67 -18.38
CA ALA A 22 17.65 -9.28 -17.34
C ALA A 22 16.34 -8.75 -17.93
N LEU A 23 16.38 -7.96 -18.98
CA LEU A 23 15.20 -7.47 -19.70
C LEU A 23 14.39 -8.61 -20.30
N VAL A 24 15.04 -9.58 -20.96
CA VAL A 24 14.36 -10.75 -21.55
C VAL A 24 13.65 -11.56 -20.47
N LYS A 25 14.30 -11.84 -19.33
CA LYS A 25 13.68 -12.53 -18.18
C LYS A 25 12.49 -11.74 -17.64
N SER A 26 12.60 -10.43 -17.52
CA SER A 26 11.51 -9.57 -17.05
C SER A 26 10.31 -9.63 -18.00
N PHE A 27 10.50 -9.60 -19.32
CA PHE A 27 9.43 -9.75 -20.30
C PHE A 27 8.74 -11.11 -20.23
N GLU A 28 9.48 -12.21 -20.04
CA GLU A 28 8.87 -13.53 -19.87
C GLU A 28 8.03 -13.61 -18.59
N LEU A 29 8.52 -13.07 -17.48
CA LEU A 29 7.76 -13.00 -16.22
C LEU A 29 6.48 -12.16 -16.36
N ILE A 30 6.53 -11.03 -17.09
CA ILE A 30 5.35 -10.21 -17.38
C ILE A 30 4.33 -10.99 -18.21
N LYS A 31 4.75 -11.74 -19.22
CA LYS A 31 3.84 -12.57 -20.02
C LYS A 31 3.16 -13.64 -19.18
N ILE A 32 3.92 -14.35 -18.36
CA ILE A 32 3.39 -15.39 -17.45
C ILE A 32 2.40 -14.76 -16.46
N SER A 33 2.76 -13.65 -15.84
CA SER A 33 1.90 -12.92 -14.89
C SER A 33 0.59 -12.49 -15.55
N ASN A 34 0.65 -11.92 -16.76
CA ASN A 34 -0.53 -11.51 -17.49
C ASN A 34 -1.40 -12.71 -17.90
N GLY A 35 -0.77 -13.83 -18.32
CA GLY A 35 -1.49 -15.08 -18.62
C GLY A 35 -2.22 -15.64 -17.41
N LEU A 36 -1.57 -15.67 -16.25
CA LEU A 36 -2.19 -16.09 -14.98
C LEU A 36 -3.32 -15.14 -14.57
N PHE A 37 -3.11 -13.82 -14.70
CA PHE A 37 -4.15 -12.84 -14.41
C PHE A 37 -5.40 -13.06 -15.27
N LEU A 38 -5.23 -13.26 -16.58
CA LEU A 38 -6.33 -13.58 -17.48
C LEU A 38 -7.03 -14.89 -17.07
N LEU A 39 -6.28 -15.94 -16.80
CA LEU A 39 -6.80 -17.23 -16.37
C LEU A 39 -7.68 -17.10 -15.10
N PHE A 40 -7.19 -16.40 -14.09
CA PHE A 40 -7.91 -16.17 -12.82
C PHE A 40 -9.07 -15.18 -12.96
N SER A 41 -9.07 -14.32 -13.99
CA SER A 41 -10.20 -13.41 -14.24
C SER A 41 -11.37 -14.05 -14.98
N VAL A 42 -11.14 -15.14 -15.74
CA VAL A 42 -12.19 -15.84 -16.49
C VAL A 42 -13.40 -16.23 -15.64
N PRO A 43 -13.27 -16.81 -14.43
CA PRO A 43 -14.43 -17.13 -13.59
C PRO A 43 -15.27 -15.88 -13.26
N ALA A 44 -14.65 -14.72 -13.04
CA ALA A 44 -15.39 -13.50 -12.77
C ALA A 44 -16.24 -13.07 -13.97
N PHE A 45 -15.72 -13.18 -15.18
CA PHE A 45 -16.48 -12.86 -16.39
C PHE A 45 -17.60 -13.86 -16.68
N LEU A 46 -17.44 -15.13 -16.28
CA LEU A 46 -18.42 -16.18 -16.56
C LEU A 46 -19.53 -16.27 -15.51
N PHE A 47 -19.24 -15.98 -14.24
CA PHE A 47 -20.16 -16.22 -13.12
C PHE A 47 -20.72 -14.95 -12.48
N ILE A 48 -20.19 -13.77 -12.79
CA ILE A 48 -20.75 -12.53 -12.26
C ILE A 48 -21.80 -12.00 -13.24
N GLU A 49 -23.07 -12.11 -12.86
CA GLU A 49 -24.16 -11.44 -13.58
C GLU A 49 -24.17 -9.95 -13.24
N GLU A 50 -23.88 -9.12 -14.23
CA GLU A 50 -24.07 -7.68 -14.09
C GLU A 50 -25.57 -7.35 -14.11
N LYS A 51 -26.07 -6.77 -13.02
CA LYS A 51 -27.38 -6.12 -13.06
C LYS A 51 -27.31 -5.00 -14.10
N LYS A 52 -28.07 -5.14 -15.18
CA LYS A 52 -28.23 -4.10 -16.20
C LYS A 52 -28.84 -2.86 -15.54
N PHE A 53 -28.01 -1.96 -15.05
CA PHE A 53 -28.46 -0.60 -14.82
C PHE A 53 -28.65 0.05 -16.19
N ASN A 54 -29.84 0.61 -16.45
CA ASN A 54 -30.04 1.53 -17.56
C ASN A 54 -29.18 2.77 -17.29
N ILE A 55 -27.92 2.68 -17.67
CA ILE A 55 -27.05 3.85 -17.74
C ILE A 55 -27.40 4.51 -19.08
N ASP A 56 -28.33 5.46 -19.06
CA ASP A 56 -28.35 6.47 -20.11
C ASP A 56 -26.90 6.93 -20.27
N LYS A 57 -26.43 7.01 -21.51
CA LYS A 57 -25.04 7.36 -21.85
C LYS A 57 -24.72 8.76 -21.32
N VAL A 58 -24.46 8.84 -20.03
CA VAL A 58 -23.99 10.08 -19.39
C VAL A 58 -22.54 10.23 -19.76
N SER A 59 -22.30 11.08 -20.75
CA SER A 59 -20.96 11.59 -21.03
C SER A 59 -20.55 12.46 -19.83
N VAL A 60 -19.97 11.82 -18.82
CA VAL A 60 -19.57 12.51 -17.57
C VAL A 60 -18.35 13.38 -17.90
N LYS A 61 -18.55 14.68 -17.97
CA LYS A 61 -17.45 15.64 -18.11
C LYS A 61 -16.59 15.62 -16.84
N PHE A 62 -15.29 15.81 -16.96
CA PHE A 62 -14.33 15.82 -15.84
C PHE A 62 -14.80 16.71 -14.67
N ARG A 63 -15.39 17.87 -14.97
CA ARG A 63 -15.95 18.80 -13.98
C ARG A 63 -17.13 18.19 -13.19
N GLU A 64 -17.95 17.37 -13.84
CA GLU A 64 -19.07 16.67 -13.20
C GLU A 64 -18.56 15.55 -12.28
N SER A 65 -17.49 14.84 -12.70
CA SER A 65 -16.85 13.83 -11.85
C SER A 65 -16.28 14.45 -10.56
N LEU A 66 -15.62 15.61 -10.64
CA LEU A 66 -15.15 16.33 -9.47
C LEU A 66 -16.30 16.78 -8.57
N TYR A 67 -17.39 17.27 -9.16
CA TYR A 67 -18.57 17.65 -8.42
C TYR A 67 -19.19 16.46 -7.66
N ILE A 68 -19.26 15.30 -8.28
CA ILE A 68 -19.73 14.05 -7.64
C ILE A 68 -18.86 13.72 -6.43
N VAL A 69 -17.54 13.74 -6.56
CA VAL A 69 -16.62 13.44 -5.45
C VAL A 69 -16.84 14.44 -4.28
N VAL A 70 -16.96 15.73 -4.56
CA VAL A 70 -17.22 16.75 -3.54
C VAL A 70 -18.59 16.56 -2.89
N LYS A 71 -19.60 16.19 -3.67
CA LYS A 71 -20.95 15.88 -3.18
C LYS A 71 -20.92 14.67 -2.25
N SER A 72 -20.28 13.56 -2.67
CA SER A 72 -20.15 12.35 -1.85
C SER A 72 -19.33 12.61 -0.58
N TRP A 73 -18.30 13.47 -0.65
CA TRP A 73 -17.56 13.91 0.54
C TRP A 73 -18.45 14.69 1.53
N ARG A 74 -19.31 15.58 1.04
CA ARG A 74 -20.28 16.28 1.90
C ARG A 74 -21.30 15.33 2.49
N HIS A 75 -21.82 14.41 1.68
CA HIS A 75 -22.76 13.37 2.12
C HIS A 75 -22.15 12.45 3.18
N SER A 76 -20.86 12.10 3.06
CA SER A 76 -20.19 11.26 4.07
C SER A 76 -20.16 11.89 5.46
N ARG A 77 -20.29 13.24 5.57
CA ARG A 77 -20.32 13.94 6.86
C ARG A 77 -21.60 13.71 7.65
N GLU A 78 -22.67 13.29 6.99
CA GLU A 78 -23.94 12.95 7.62
C GLU A 78 -23.84 11.63 8.40
N TYR A 79 -22.86 10.80 8.05
CA TYR A 79 -22.62 9.50 8.69
C TYR A 79 -21.47 9.59 9.69
N LYS A 80 -21.81 9.46 10.98
CA LYS A 80 -20.83 9.55 12.07
C LYS A 80 -19.75 8.46 11.91
N GLY A 81 -18.50 8.87 11.89
CA GLY A 81 -17.36 7.98 11.78
C GLY A 81 -16.85 7.73 10.35
N LEU A 82 -17.70 7.78 9.31
CA LEU A 82 -17.29 7.51 7.93
C LEU A 82 -16.25 8.53 7.43
N THR A 83 -16.54 9.82 7.53
CA THR A 83 -15.58 10.88 7.12
C THR A 83 -14.27 10.77 7.92
N ARG A 84 -14.38 10.52 9.23
CA ARG A 84 -13.21 10.38 10.10
C ARG A 84 -12.37 9.15 9.72
N PHE A 85 -13.02 8.04 9.40
CA PHE A 85 -12.36 6.86 8.86
C PHE A 85 -11.64 7.16 7.54
N LEU A 86 -12.30 7.84 6.59
CA LEU A 86 -11.69 8.19 5.30
C LEU A 86 -10.46 9.09 5.45
N ILE A 87 -10.50 10.06 6.38
CA ILE A 87 -9.33 10.90 6.69
C ILE A 87 -8.21 10.06 7.30
N GLY A 88 -8.50 9.23 8.31
CA GLY A 88 -7.51 8.34 8.90
C GLY A 88 -6.91 7.38 7.87
N ARG A 89 -7.78 6.83 7.01
CA ARG A 89 -7.37 5.97 5.91
C ARG A 89 -6.42 6.66 4.92
N PHE A 90 -6.65 7.92 4.61
CA PHE A 90 -5.76 8.69 3.75
C PHE A 90 -4.33 8.63 4.27
N PHE A 91 -4.10 8.91 5.55
CA PHE A 91 -2.75 8.93 6.13
C PHE A 91 -2.08 7.57 6.19
N TYR A 92 -2.78 6.52 6.66
CA TYR A 92 -2.12 5.21 6.71
C TYR A 92 -1.96 4.56 5.34
N ALA A 93 -2.92 4.75 4.45
CA ALA A 93 -2.79 4.23 3.09
C ALA A 93 -1.65 4.92 2.33
N ASP A 94 -1.45 6.23 2.55
CA ASP A 94 -0.34 6.96 1.95
C ASP A 94 1.01 6.45 2.46
N ALA A 95 1.16 6.26 3.77
CA ALA A 95 2.39 5.71 4.35
C ALA A 95 2.70 4.29 3.82
N ILE A 96 1.70 3.40 3.82
CA ILE A 96 1.86 2.01 3.38
C ILE A 96 2.12 1.94 1.87
N ASN A 97 1.34 2.68 1.05
CA ASN A 97 1.52 2.70 -0.39
C ASN A 97 2.88 3.27 -0.80
N THR A 98 3.38 4.26 -0.08
CA THR A 98 4.71 4.83 -0.28
C THR A 98 5.79 3.75 -0.19
N LEU A 99 5.71 2.87 0.80
CA LEU A 99 6.64 1.74 0.95
C LEU A 99 6.48 0.72 -0.18
N ILE A 100 5.24 0.31 -0.46
CA ILE A 100 4.93 -0.70 -1.47
C ILE A 100 5.29 -0.23 -2.89
N SER A 101 5.26 1.08 -3.15
CA SER A 101 5.58 1.66 -4.47
C SER A 101 7.04 1.50 -4.94
N GLY A 102 7.87 0.78 -4.18
CA GLY A 102 9.27 0.51 -4.49
C GLY A 102 10.27 1.21 -3.58
N LEU A 103 9.85 2.21 -2.79
CA LEU A 103 10.76 2.92 -1.87
C LEU A 103 11.27 2.01 -0.75
N LEU A 104 10.50 0.97 -0.36
CA LEU A 104 11.00 -0.05 0.56
C LEU A 104 12.17 -0.83 -0.04
N ALA A 105 12.09 -1.23 -1.32
CA ALA A 105 13.18 -1.95 -1.98
C ALA A 105 14.45 -1.08 -2.06
N VAL A 106 14.28 0.21 -2.37
CA VAL A 106 15.40 1.17 -2.35
C VAL A 106 16.01 1.29 -0.95
N TYR A 107 15.17 1.37 0.09
CA TYR A 107 15.63 1.43 1.48
C TYR A 107 16.41 0.19 1.89
N LEU A 108 15.93 -1.01 1.52
CA LEU A 108 16.58 -2.28 1.83
C LEU A 108 17.97 -2.40 1.18
N VAL A 109 18.14 -1.87 -0.03
CA VAL A 109 19.44 -1.93 -0.72
C VAL A 109 20.38 -0.83 -0.26
N GLU A 110 19.90 0.41 -0.20
CA GLU A 110 20.73 1.59 -0.01
C GLU A 110 21.03 1.92 1.47
N GLU A 111 20.14 1.57 2.39
CA GLU A 111 20.30 1.83 3.83
C GLU A 111 20.60 0.56 4.62
N ALA A 112 19.86 -0.54 4.35
CA ALA A 112 20.08 -1.80 5.07
C ALA A 112 21.20 -2.65 4.45
N GLY A 113 21.84 -2.19 3.35
CA GLY A 113 22.99 -2.87 2.74
C GLY A 113 22.70 -4.24 2.13
N LEU A 114 21.42 -4.61 1.94
CA LEU A 114 21.06 -5.88 1.35
C LEU A 114 21.43 -5.92 -0.13
N THR A 115 21.79 -7.10 -0.63
CA THR A 115 21.89 -7.28 -2.07
C THR A 115 20.52 -7.16 -2.72
N ALA A 116 20.47 -6.86 -4.03
CA ALA A 116 19.21 -6.82 -4.77
C ALA A 116 18.44 -8.16 -4.69
N GLU A 117 19.17 -9.28 -4.66
CA GLU A 117 18.62 -10.62 -4.54
C GLU A 117 18.02 -10.85 -3.15
N ASP A 118 18.74 -10.53 -2.07
CA ASP A 118 18.24 -10.66 -0.69
C ASP A 118 17.02 -9.77 -0.44
N SER A 119 17.04 -8.55 -0.97
CA SER A 119 15.90 -7.63 -0.92
C SER A 119 14.66 -8.24 -1.60
N GLN A 120 14.81 -8.81 -2.80
CA GLN A 120 13.72 -9.49 -3.51
C GLN A 120 13.21 -10.71 -2.74
N ASN A 121 14.09 -11.52 -2.17
CA ASN A 121 13.74 -12.69 -1.37
C ASN A 121 12.96 -12.29 -0.11
N LEU A 122 13.38 -11.22 0.57
CA LEU A 122 12.68 -10.69 1.74
C LEU A 122 11.28 -10.16 1.38
N LEU A 123 11.16 -9.43 0.26
CA LEU A 123 9.86 -8.95 -0.21
C LEU A 123 8.94 -10.10 -0.64
N ALA A 124 9.47 -11.13 -1.30
CA ALA A 124 8.71 -12.34 -1.65
C ALA A 124 8.22 -13.07 -0.39
N LEU A 125 9.08 -13.22 0.62
CA LEU A 125 8.70 -13.78 1.92
C LEU A 125 7.58 -12.95 2.58
N ALA A 126 7.70 -11.62 2.56
CA ALA A 126 6.68 -10.73 3.10
C ALA A 126 5.32 -10.90 2.39
N ILE A 127 5.30 -11.14 1.08
CA ILE A 127 4.07 -11.43 0.32
C ILE A 127 3.45 -12.76 0.79
N ILE A 128 4.24 -13.81 0.97
CA ILE A 128 3.75 -15.10 1.48
C ILE A 128 3.15 -14.93 2.88
N ILE A 129 3.84 -14.24 3.76
CA ILE A 129 3.38 -13.97 5.13
C ILE A 129 2.11 -13.11 5.14
N SER A 130 1.93 -12.23 4.15
CA SER A 130 0.74 -11.39 4.05
C SER A 130 -0.55 -12.21 3.88
N ILE A 131 -0.49 -13.38 3.25
CA ILE A 131 -1.62 -14.31 3.12
C ILE A 131 -2.08 -14.77 4.50
N ILE A 132 -1.13 -15.16 5.35
CA ILE A 132 -1.40 -15.57 6.74
C ILE A 132 -1.98 -14.40 7.53
N GLY A 133 -1.38 -13.21 7.38
CA GLY A 133 -1.86 -11.97 8.00
C GLY A 133 -3.30 -11.66 7.62
N GLY A 134 -3.63 -11.71 6.33
CA GLY A 134 -4.99 -11.48 5.84
C GLY A 134 -6.02 -12.43 6.46
N TYR A 135 -5.69 -13.70 6.56
CA TYR A 135 -6.56 -14.69 7.20
C TYR A 135 -6.75 -14.45 8.71
N VAL A 136 -5.65 -14.21 9.43
CA VAL A 136 -5.69 -13.98 10.89
C VAL A 136 -6.47 -12.70 11.22
N TYR A 137 -6.17 -11.60 10.51
CA TYR A 137 -6.87 -10.33 10.72
C TYR A 137 -8.34 -10.39 10.27
N GLY A 138 -8.66 -11.16 9.23
CA GLY A 138 -10.05 -11.39 8.82
C GLY A 138 -10.85 -12.00 9.96
N LYS A 139 -10.38 -13.11 10.55
CA LYS A 139 -11.01 -13.73 11.72
C LYS A 139 -11.02 -12.81 12.97
N ALA A 140 -9.93 -12.09 13.21
CA ALA A 140 -9.85 -11.16 14.33
C ALA A 140 -10.83 -9.98 14.15
N GLY A 141 -11.00 -9.49 12.92
CA GLY A 141 -11.95 -8.43 12.57
C GLY A 141 -13.40 -8.81 12.82
N ASP A 142 -13.76 -10.08 12.57
CA ASP A 142 -15.09 -10.60 12.89
C ASP A 142 -15.31 -10.69 14.41
N LYS A 143 -14.30 -11.11 15.16
CA LYS A 143 -14.41 -11.33 16.62
C LYS A 143 -14.27 -10.06 17.44
N TYR A 144 -13.30 -9.21 17.13
CA TYR A 144 -12.93 -8.06 17.95
C TYR A 144 -13.36 -6.71 17.37
N GLY A 145 -13.88 -6.72 16.15
CA GLY A 145 -14.26 -5.54 15.36
C GLY A 145 -13.12 -4.96 14.53
N PRO A 146 -13.45 -4.37 13.36
CA PRO A 146 -12.45 -3.89 12.40
C PRO A 146 -11.64 -2.71 12.94
N ARG A 147 -12.22 -1.84 13.77
CA ARG A 147 -11.50 -0.70 14.36
C ARG A 147 -10.32 -1.14 15.22
N LYS A 148 -10.55 -2.09 16.14
CA LYS A 148 -9.49 -2.59 17.04
C LYS A 148 -8.37 -3.25 16.24
N CYS A 149 -8.74 -4.05 15.24
CA CYS A 149 -7.78 -4.70 14.36
C CYS A 149 -6.99 -3.69 13.53
N THR A 150 -7.63 -2.64 13.00
CA THR A 150 -6.94 -1.55 12.30
C THR A 150 -5.95 -0.84 13.21
N LEU A 151 -6.37 -0.46 14.43
CA LEU A 151 -5.48 0.19 15.40
C LEU A 151 -4.28 -0.69 15.79
N PHE A 152 -4.51 -1.98 16.00
CA PHE A 152 -3.44 -2.92 16.27
C PHE A 152 -2.46 -3.02 15.08
N SER A 153 -2.98 -3.12 13.86
CA SER A 153 -2.15 -3.14 12.65
C SER A 153 -1.32 -1.87 12.50
N LEU A 154 -1.91 -0.68 12.73
CA LEU A 154 -1.17 0.58 12.70
C LEU A 154 -0.06 0.62 13.75
N GLY A 155 -0.31 0.10 14.96
CA GLY A 155 0.71 -0.06 16.01
C GLY A 155 1.86 -0.96 15.56
N CYS A 156 1.54 -2.12 15.00
CA CYS A 156 2.56 -3.05 14.47
C CYS A 156 3.35 -2.43 13.30
N TRP A 157 2.70 -1.65 12.42
CA TRP A 157 3.38 -0.92 11.36
C TRP A 157 4.38 0.10 11.91
N MET A 158 3.97 0.92 12.89
CA MET A 158 4.87 1.89 13.54
C MET A 158 6.07 1.19 14.17
N VAL A 159 5.85 0.11 14.90
CA VAL A 159 6.93 -0.69 15.50
C VAL A 159 7.85 -1.28 14.44
N SER A 160 7.29 -1.83 13.36
CA SER A 160 8.08 -2.39 12.24
C SER A 160 9.00 -1.34 11.61
N LEU A 161 8.49 -0.13 11.32
CA LEU A 161 9.30 0.93 10.73
C LEU A 161 10.38 1.47 11.68
N ILE A 162 10.07 1.56 12.98
CA ILE A 162 11.06 1.95 13.99
C ILE A 162 12.16 0.89 14.10
N ILE A 163 11.80 -0.40 14.09
CA ILE A 163 12.80 -1.49 14.09
C ILE A 163 13.67 -1.42 12.83
N ALA A 164 13.10 -1.09 11.65
CA ALA A 164 13.87 -0.92 10.43
C ALA A 164 14.93 0.17 10.58
N VAL A 165 14.56 1.32 11.14
CA VAL A 165 15.51 2.43 11.39
C VAL A 165 16.55 2.03 12.42
N ILE A 166 16.19 1.36 13.51
CA ILE A 166 17.14 0.87 14.51
C ILE A 166 18.11 -0.14 13.88
N SER A 167 17.63 -1.03 13.00
CA SER A 167 18.47 -2.00 12.29
C SER A 167 19.59 -1.32 11.51
N THR A 168 19.27 -0.25 10.77
CA THR A 168 20.24 0.47 9.92
C THR A 168 21.12 1.44 10.70
N GLU A 169 20.62 2.07 11.76
CA GLU A 169 21.41 3.00 12.58
C GLU A 169 22.45 2.29 13.48
N PHE A 170 22.14 1.05 13.89
CA PHE A 170 22.99 0.28 14.80
C PHE A 170 23.67 -0.92 14.13
N ASP A 171 23.57 -1.06 12.80
CA ASP A 171 24.15 -2.15 12.00
C ASP A 171 23.72 -3.55 12.51
N ILE A 172 22.43 -3.70 12.86
CA ILE A 172 21.88 -4.96 13.37
C ILE A 172 21.08 -5.67 12.23
N ASP A 173 21.78 -6.34 11.33
CA ASP A 173 21.27 -6.89 10.07
C ASP A 173 20.04 -7.81 10.22
N TRP A 174 20.00 -8.64 11.26
CA TRP A 174 18.90 -9.58 11.44
C TRP A 174 17.55 -8.90 11.75
N LEU A 175 17.57 -7.68 12.31
CA LEU A 175 16.35 -6.93 12.61
C LEU A 175 15.56 -6.55 11.36
N ILE A 176 16.26 -6.37 10.22
CA ILE A 176 15.58 -6.04 8.96
C ILE A 176 14.67 -7.18 8.48
N TYR A 177 15.06 -8.44 8.73
CA TYR A 177 14.23 -9.59 8.43
C TYR A 177 12.99 -9.65 9.34
N VAL A 178 13.14 -9.31 10.60
CA VAL A 178 12.00 -9.18 11.55
C VAL A 178 11.02 -8.12 11.05
N THR A 179 11.53 -6.99 10.59
CA THR A 179 10.72 -5.92 9.97
C THR A 179 9.93 -6.45 8.76
N GLY A 180 10.57 -7.21 7.87
CA GLY A 180 9.92 -7.83 6.71
C GLY A 180 8.79 -8.78 7.11
N VAL A 181 8.98 -9.59 8.15
CA VAL A 181 7.95 -10.50 8.67
C VAL A 181 6.76 -9.74 9.26
N ILE A 182 7.04 -8.77 10.14
CA ILE A 182 5.99 -7.95 10.77
C ILE A 182 5.25 -7.11 9.70
N GLY A 183 5.98 -6.46 8.80
CA GLY A 183 5.42 -5.66 7.71
C GLY A 183 4.56 -6.51 6.76
N GLY A 184 5.08 -7.65 6.32
CA GLY A 184 4.36 -8.59 5.47
C GLY A 184 3.05 -9.07 6.10
N PHE A 185 3.08 -9.51 7.37
CA PHE A 185 1.89 -9.90 8.10
C PHE A 185 0.84 -8.79 8.17
N ASN A 186 1.28 -7.55 8.40
CA ASN A 186 0.39 -6.40 8.52
C ASN A 186 -0.14 -5.87 7.17
N ILE A 187 0.59 -6.05 6.05
CA ILE A 187 0.06 -5.72 4.71
C ILE A 187 -1.24 -6.50 4.45
N GLY A 188 -1.20 -7.82 4.58
CA GLY A 188 -2.38 -8.66 4.40
C GLY A 188 -3.50 -8.30 5.38
N GLY A 189 -3.12 -8.07 6.64
CA GLY A 189 -4.03 -7.72 7.72
C GLY A 189 -4.81 -6.43 7.48
N ILE A 190 -4.11 -5.35 7.16
CA ILE A 190 -4.76 -4.04 6.96
C ILE A 190 -5.70 -4.07 5.76
N PHE A 191 -5.32 -4.70 4.64
CA PHE A 191 -6.17 -4.80 3.47
C PHE A 191 -7.41 -5.69 3.68
N ALA A 192 -7.33 -6.69 4.55
CA ALA A 192 -8.48 -7.51 4.91
C ALA A 192 -9.50 -6.72 5.75
N VAL A 193 -9.03 -5.99 6.75
CA VAL A 193 -9.90 -5.30 7.72
C VAL A 193 -10.42 -3.96 7.20
N ASP A 194 -9.65 -3.26 6.39
CA ASP A 194 -9.96 -1.93 5.84
C ASP A 194 -11.30 -1.92 5.08
N ARG A 195 -11.51 -2.91 4.22
CA ARG A 195 -12.76 -3.04 3.44
C ARG A 195 -13.95 -3.36 4.32
N VAL A 196 -13.77 -4.24 5.30
CA VAL A 196 -14.82 -4.59 6.26
C VAL A 196 -15.21 -3.37 7.09
N PHE A 197 -14.23 -2.57 7.52
CA PHE A 197 -14.48 -1.36 8.28
C PHE A 197 -15.28 -0.33 7.46
N MET A 198 -14.88 -0.13 6.21
CA MET A 198 -15.62 0.73 5.27
C MET A 198 -17.08 0.27 5.10
N THR A 199 -17.29 -1.03 4.90
CA THR A 199 -18.64 -1.60 4.72
C THR A 199 -19.50 -1.41 5.95
N ARG A 200 -18.94 -1.58 7.16
CA ARG A 200 -19.68 -1.37 8.41
C ARG A 200 -20.05 0.10 8.69
N LEU A 201 -19.25 1.03 8.20
CA LEU A 201 -19.52 2.47 8.36
C LEU A 201 -20.44 3.03 7.28
N SER A 202 -20.68 2.30 6.20
CA SER A 202 -21.48 2.77 5.07
C SER A 202 -22.90 2.21 5.12
N PRO A 203 -23.95 3.04 4.93
CA PRO A 203 -25.31 2.56 4.77
C PRO A 203 -25.43 1.74 3.50
N LYS A 204 -26.27 0.70 3.55
CA LYS A 204 -26.44 -0.25 2.44
C LYS A 204 -26.92 0.42 1.15
N GLU A 205 -27.76 1.45 1.28
CA GLU A 205 -28.36 2.21 0.18
C GLU A 205 -27.34 3.04 -0.59
N HIS A 206 -26.26 3.48 0.08
CA HIS A 206 -25.21 4.36 -0.48
C HIS A 206 -23.84 3.69 -0.58
N LEU A 207 -23.81 2.36 -0.46
CA LEU A 207 -22.56 1.59 -0.42
C LEU A 207 -21.68 1.85 -1.65
N GLY A 208 -22.27 1.88 -2.85
CA GLY A 208 -21.54 2.13 -4.10
C GLY A 208 -20.93 3.53 -4.16
N GLU A 209 -21.66 4.56 -3.70
CA GLU A 209 -21.18 5.94 -3.63
C GLU A 209 -19.96 6.03 -2.71
N PHE A 210 -20.06 5.49 -1.51
CA PHE A 210 -18.98 5.58 -0.52
C PHE A 210 -17.78 4.67 -0.84
N TYR A 211 -17.97 3.55 -1.53
CA TYR A 211 -16.85 2.77 -2.09
C TYR A 211 -16.12 3.53 -3.20
N GLY A 212 -16.84 4.30 -4.01
CA GLY A 212 -16.24 5.23 -4.97
C GLY A 212 -15.37 6.27 -4.28
N LEU A 213 -15.88 6.88 -3.21
CA LEU A 213 -15.14 7.85 -2.41
C LEU A 213 -13.93 7.20 -1.70
N TYR A 214 -14.09 6.02 -1.10
CA TYR A 214 -13.03 5.21 -0.51
C TYR A 214 -11.91 4.92 -1.51
N SER A 215 -12.26 4.52 -2.73
CA SER A 215 -11.27 4.24 -3.80
C SER A 215 -10.55 5.51 -4.24
N THR A 216 -11.27 6.64 -4.32
CA THR A 216 -10.72 7.94 -4.66
C THR A 216 -9.72 8.40 -3.59
N VAL A 217 -10.10 8.34 -2.31
CA VAL A 217 -9.19 8.65 -1.18
C VAL A 217 -7.94 7.78 -1.21
N GLY A 218 -8.09 6.47 -1.48
CA GLY A 218 -6.96 5.55 -1.58
C GLY A 218 -5.98 5.87 -2.72
N ARG A 219 -6.48 6.39 -3.84
CA ARG A 219 -5.64 6.83 -4.97
C ARG A 219 -4.90 8.12 -4.67
N PHE A 220 -5.56 9.10 -4.04
CA PHE A 220 -4.89 10.32 -3.60
C PHE A 220 -3.86 10.07 -2.51
N ALA A 221 -4.06 9.03 -1.69
CA ALA A 221 -3.14 8.57 -0.67
C ALA A 221 -1.89 7.85 -1.22
N THR A 222 -1.53 8.04 -2.47
CA THR A 222 -0.27 7.57 -3.07
C THR A 222 0.62 8.73 -3.50
N ILE A 223 0.25 9.96 -3.15
CA ILE A 223 0.89 11.17 -3.67
C ILE A 223 1.75 11.84 -2.60
N VAL A 224 1.21 12.01 -1.39
CA VAL A 224 1.84 12.82 -0.35
C VAL A 224 3.11 12.16 0.20
N GLY A 225 3.06 10.88 0.48
CA GLY A 225 4.19 10.14 1.06
C GLY A 225 5.42 10.12 0.16
N PRO A 226 5.34 9.76 -1.14
CA PRO A 226 6.48 9.82 -2.04
C PRO A 226 7.05 11.25 -2.22
N ILE A 227 6.19 12.28 -2.23
CA ILE A 227 6.64 13.68 -2.28
C ILE A 227 7.38 14.04 -0.98
N LEU A 228 6.80 13.68 0.16
CA LEU A 228 7.43 13.93 1.47
C LEU A 228 8.77 13.20 1.59
N TRP A 229 8.82 11.93 1.15
CA TRP A 229 10.06 11.16 1.09
C TRP A 229 11.12 11.84 0.23
N GLY A 230 10.76 12.17 -1.02
CA GLY A 230 11.69 12.86 -1.95
C GLY A 230 12.14 14.21 -1.42
N PHE A 231 11.27 14.97 -0.79
CA PHE A 231 11.62 16.26 -0.16
C PHE A 231 12.61 16.09 0.99
N ILE A 232 12.40 15.11 1.88
CA ILE A 232 13.29 14.84 3.01
C ILE A 232 14.67 14.36 2.52
N VAL A 233 14.68 13.40 1.57
CA VAL A 233 15.92 12.77 1.10
C VAL A 233 16.70 13.69 0.17
N ASN A 234 16.03 14.29 -0.83
CA ASN A 234 16.72 15.00 -1.92
C ASN A 234 16.85 16.51 -1.69
N THR A 235 15.90 17.13 -0.97
CA THR A 235 15.91 18.59 -0.76
C THR A 235 16.55 18.96 0.58
N LEU A 236 16.15 18.26 1.65
CA LEU A 236 16.68 18.51 2.99
C LEU A 236 17.96 17.74 3.28
N ASN A 237 18.30 16.73 2.48
CA ASN A 237 19.47 15.85 2.67
C ASN A 237 19.53 15.21 4.07
N LEU A 238 18.36 14.88 4.67
CA LEU A 238 18.27 14.31 6.02
C LEU A 238 18.34 12.76 6.04
N GLY A 239 18.57 12.13 4.89
CA GLY A 239 18.68 10.68 4.78
C GLY A 239 17.35 9.95 4.75
N ARG A 240 17.39 8.65 4.37
CA ARG A 240 16.22 7.79 4.21
C ARG A 240 15.63 7.33 5.54
N ASN A 241 16.45 7.24 6.61
CA ASN A 241 15.98 6.93 7.95
C ASN A 241 15.01 8.01 8.46
N THR A 242 15.32 9.28 8.25
CA THR A 242 14.41 10.39 8.57
C THR A 242 13.14 10.34 7.72
N ALA A 243 13.24 9.99 6.44
CA ALA A 243 12.07 9.80 5.58
C ALA A 243 11.21 8.63 6.07
N MET A 244 11.80 7.52 6.50
CA MET A 244 11.09 6.38 7.12
C MET A 244 10.34 6.82 8.39
N LEU A 245 10.97 7.59 9.26
CA LEU A 245 10.34 8.13 10.47
C LEU A 245 9.19 9.10 10.15
N SER A 246 9.25 9.82 9.03
CA SER A 246 8.12 10.66 8.59
C SER A 246 6.87 9.84 8.28
N LEU A 247 7.02 8.62 7.76
CA LEU A 247 5.90 7.70 7.55
C LEU A 247 5.32 7.21 8.89
N VAL A 248 6.16 7.01 9.91
CA VAL A 248 5.68 6.71 11.27
C VAL A 248 4.80 7.85 11.79
N VAL A 249 5.16 9.10 11.52
CA VAL A 249 4.31 10.25 11.90
C VAL A 249 2.95 10.21 11.20
N LEU A 250 2.90 9.88 9.90
CA LEU A 250 1.63 9.72 9.18
C LEU A 250 0.77 8.59 9.78
N LEU A 251 1.39 7.46 10.12
CA LEU A 251 0.71 6.35 10.81
C LEU A 251 0.20 6.76 12.19
N MET A 252 0.96 7.55 12.93
CA MET A 252 0.57 8.07 14.25
C MET A 252 -0.63 9.02 14.13
N ILE A 253 -0.62 9.94 13.18
CA ILE A 253 -1.76 10.83 12.90
C ILE A 253 -3.00 9.97 12.59
N SER A 254 -2.85 8.98 11.72
CA SER A 254 -3.92 8.04 11.38
C SER A 254 -4.45 7.31 12.61
N PHE A 255 -3.56 6.79 13.46
CA PHE A 255 -3.92 6.06 14.69
C PHE A 255 -4.84 6.91 15.60
N PHE A 256 -4.47 8.16 15.86
CA PHE A 256 -5.29 9.05 16.70
C PHE A 256 -6.64 9.40 16.04
N ILE A 257 -6.67 9.54 14.72
CA ILE A 257 -7.92 9.78 14.00
C ILE A 257 -8.83 8.55 14.09
N ILE A 258 -8.32 7.35 13.77
CA ILE A 258 -9.08 6.08 13.78
C ILE A 258 -9.55 5.71 15.19
N ARG A 259 -8.75 6.00 16.21
CA ARG A 259 -9.13 5.77 17.61
C ARG A 259 -10.46 6.42 17.98
N GLY A 260 -10.83 7.50 17.35
CA GLY A 260 -12.09 8.20 17.61
C GLY A 260 -13.26 7.80 16.69
N VAL A 261 -13.10 6.76 15.86
CA VAL A 261 -14.19 6.20 15.04
C VAL A 261 -14.91 5.14 15.86
N SER A 262 -16.25 5.08 15.85
CA SER A 262 -17.01 3.99 16.47
C SER A 262 -17.01 2.75 15.59
N ASP A 263 -17.01 1.54 16.19
CA ASP A 263 -17.16 0.27 15.45
C ASP A 263 -18.61 0.05 14.97
N GLU A 264 -19.57 0.71 15.59
CA GLU A 264 -20.98 0.56 15.27
C GLU A 264 -21.39 1.66 14.29
N SER A 265 -21.98 1.23 13.19
CA SER A 265 -22.80 2.09 12.35
C SER A 265 -23.99 2.57 13.20
N ASN A 266 -23.84 3.70 13.87
CA ASN A 266 -25.00 4.40 14.45
C ASN A 266 -25.87 4.96 13.31
N PHE A 267 -26.46 4.07 12.52
CA PHE A 267 -27.63 4.42 11.74
C PHE A 267 -28.74 4.57 12.79
N VAL A 268 -28.96 5.82 13.19
CA VAL A 268 -30.18 6.19 13.91
C VAL A 268 -31.31 5.80 12.97
N ASN A 269 -32.12 4.81 13.42
CA ASN A 269 -33.40 4.46 12.79
C ASN A 269 -34.30 5.71 12.77
#